data_880060875f1586f9d8b3acd3bfc09177
#
_entry.id   880060875f1586f9d8b3acd3bfc09177
#
_cell.length_a   1.000
_cell.length_b   1.000
_cell.length_c   1.000
_cell.angle_alpha   90.00
_cell.angle_beta   90.00
_cell.angle_gamma   90.00
#
_symmetry.space_group_name_H-M   'P 1'
#
loop_
_entity.id
_entity.type
_entity.pdbx_description
1 polymer ?
#
loop_
_entity_poly.entity_id
_entity_poly.type
_entity_poly.pdbx_seq_one_letter_code
_entity_poly.pdbx_strand_id
1 'polypeptide(L)'
;MKKSKLEKRLYFLTMYNLSQIQVGIQSLHAAIEYSLKHGKDKEYQEWAKTHKTVIILNGGTSNDGTQSVYGYPIHQGSMEQHFQTLKDNKIKCACFREPDLN
;
A
#
# COMPACT_ATOMS: atom_id res chain seq x y z
N MET A 1 -30.68 19.72 -2.67
CA MET A 1 -29.80 19.39 -3.74
C MET A 1 -28.96 18.14 -3.41
N LYS A 2 -28.83 17.31 -4.35
CA LYS A 2 -28.10 16.10 -4.13
C LYS A 2 -26.62 16.26 -4.45
N LYS A 3 -25.80 15.91 -3.53
CA LYS A 3 -24.38 16.02 -3.71
C LYS A 3 -23.87 14.78 -4.44
N SER A 4 -23.13 15.01 -5.51
CA SER A 4 -22.46 13.90 -6.18
C SER A 4 -21.36 13.38 -5.29
N LYS A 5 -21.32 12.09 -5.08
CA LYS A 5 -20.32 11.46 -4.25
C LYS A 5 -19.41 10.61 -5.11
N LEU A 6 -18.11 10.84 -4.97
CA LEU A 6 -17.15 9.99 -5.60
C LEU A 6 -17.11 8.64 -4.87
N GLU A 7 -16.96 7.60 -5.65
CA GLU A 7 -16.80 6.27 -5.08
C GLU A 7 -15.50 6.20 -4.30
N LYS A 8 -15.58 5.71 -3.08
CA LYS A 8 -14.36 5.48 -2.28
C LYS A 8 -13.69 4.21 -2.76
N ARG A 9 -12.39 4.29 -2.92
CA ARG A 9 -11.61 3.17 -3.42
C ARG A 9 -10.39 2.97 -2.53
N LEU A 10 -10.06 1.72 -2.28
CA LEU A 10 -8.83 1.40 -1.54
C LEU A 10 -7.81 0.87 -2.55
N TYR A 11 -6.66 1.52 -2.58
CA TYR A 11 -5.61 1.19 -3.53
C TYR A 11 -4.52 0.40 -2.82
N PHE A 12 -4.09 -0.68 -3.47
CA PHE A 12 -2.99 -1.50 -3.00
C PHE A 12 -1.87 -1.46 -4.01
N LEU A 13 -0.65 -1.24 -3.51
CA LEU A 13 0.53 -1.34 -4.36
C LEU A 13 1.29 -2.58 -3.90
N THR A 14 1.49 -3.52 -4.82
CA THR A 14 2.18 -4.77 -4.51
C THR A 14 3.44 -4.88 -5.35
N MET A 15 4.38 -5.69 -4.87
CA MET A 15 5.61 -5.91 -5.61
C MET A 15 5.33 -6.64 -6.92
N TYR A 16 6.15 -6.35 -7.93
CA TYR A 16 5.92 -6.85 -9.27
C TYR A 16 6.11 -8.36 -9.41
N ASN A 17 6.90 -8.95 -8.53
CA ASN A 17 7.33 -10.36 -8.69
C ASN A 17 6.57 -11.32 -7.81
N LEU A 18 5.39 -10.95 -7.33
CA LEU A 18 4.59 -11.84 -6.51
C LEU A 18 3.69 -12.70 -7.37
N SER A 19 3.44 -13.93 -6.91
CA SER A 19 2.41 -14.77 -7.52
C SER A 19 1.04 -14.18 -7.23
N GLN A 20 0.02 -14.66 -7.95
CA GLN A 20 -1.34 -14.17 -7.73
C GLN A 20 -1.80 -14.42 -6.29
N ILE A 21 -1.46 -15.58 -5.75
CA ILE A 21 -1.83 -15.89 -4.37
C ILE A 21 -1.13 -14.96 -3.41
N GLN A 22 0.16 -14.69 -3.64
CA GLN A 22 0.91 -13.79 -2.77
C GLN A 22 0.39 -12.37 -2.84
N VAL A 23 -0.04 -11.91 -4.02
CA VAL A 23 -0.65 -10.59 -4.15
C VAL A 23 -1.87 -10.49 -3.25
N GLY A 24 -2.70 -11.53 -3.24
CA GLY A 24 -3.88 -11.55 -2.37
C GLY A 24 -3.51 -11.52 -0.90
N ILE A 25 -2.55 -12.35 -0.50
CA ILE A 25 -2.14 -12.43 0.90
C ILE A 25 -1.53 -11.10 1.37
N GLN A 26 -0.63 -10.54 0.57
CA GLN A 26 0.03 -9.30 0.93
C GLN A 26 -0.97 -8.14 0.97
N SER A 27 -1.91 -8.11 0.03
CA SER A 27 -2.95 -7.09 0.04
C SER A 27 -3.81 -7.18 1.29
N LEU A 28 -4.14 -8.40 1.72
CA LEU A 28 -4.92 -8.58 2.95
C LEU A 28 -4.14 -8.07 4.16
N HIS A 29 -2.85 -8.40 4.27
CA HIS A 29 -2.05 -7.90 5.38
C HIS A 29 -1.99 -6.38 5.38
N ALA A 30 -1.81 -5.78 4.21
CA ALA A 30 -1.79 -4.32 4.10
C ALA A 30 -3.14 -3.71 4.49
N ALA A 31 -4.23 -4.35 4.10
CA ALA A 31 -5.56 -3.90 4.46
C ALA A 31 -5.75 -3.90 5.97
N ILE A 32 -5.26 -4.95 6.64
CA ILE A 32 -5.36 -5.04 8.09
C ILE A 32 -4.54 -3.93 8.74
N GLU A 33 -3.32 -3.70 8.25
CA GLU A 33 -2.49 -2.60 8.77
C GLU A 33 -3.18 -1.26 8.59
N TYR A 34 -3.77 -1.03 7.44
CA TYR A 34 -4.51 0.21 7.20
C TYR A 34 -5.68 0.33 8.17
N SER A 35 -6.41 -0.76 8.38
CA SER A 35 -7.54 -0.77 9.29
C SER A 35 -7.13 -0.46 10.72
N LEU A 36 -6.01 -1.01 11.15
CA LEU A 36 -5.52 -0.73 12.50
C LEU A 36 -5.14 0.74 12.66
N LYS A 37 -4.60 1.34 11.62
CA LYS A 37 -4.12 2.71 11.67
C LYS A 37 -5.22 3.73 11.41
N HIS A 38 -6.11 3.46 10.47
CA HIS A 38 -7.11 4.42 10.01
C HIS A 38 -8.54 3.90 10.10
N GLY A 39 -8.76 2.80 10.82
CA GLY A 39 -10.06 2.13 10.82
C GLY A 39 -11.22 2.96 11.36
N LYS A 40 -10.91 4.01 12.13
CA LYS A 40 -11.94 4.86 12.70
C LYS A 40 -12.27 6.06 11.82
N ASP A 41 -11.55 6.24 10.71
CA ASP A 41 -11.81 7.35 9.81
C ASP A 41 -13.13 7.15 9.08
N LYS A 42 -13.86 8.24 8.91
CA LYS A 42 -15.14 8.20 8.21
C LYS A 42 -14.99 7.68 6.79
N GLU A 43 -13.96 8.11 6.10
CA GLU A 43 -13.74 7.68 4.72
C GLU A 43 -13.51 6.18 4.64
N TYR A 44 -12.72 5.64 5.56
CA TYR A 44 -12.48 4.21 5.59
C TYR A 44 -13.76 3.46 5.89
N GLN A 45 -14.54 3.94 6.86
CA GLN A 45 -15.79 3.29 7.24
C GLN A 45 -16.77 3.30 6.07
N GLU A 46 -16.86 4.38 5.35
CA GLU A 46 -17.74 4.47 4.20
C GLU A 46 -17.31 3.48 3.12
N TRP A 47 -16.01 3.40 2.85
CA TRP A 47 -15.51 2.43 1.88
C TRP A 47 -15.83 1.01 2.32
N ALA A 48 -15.56 0.68 3.58
CA ALA A 48 -15.71 -0.69 4.07
C ALA A 48 -17.16 -1.13 4.10
N LYS A 49 -18.06 -0.22 4.39
CA LYS A 49 -19.48 -0.57 4.53
C LYS A 49 -20.24 -0.48 3.23
N THR A 50 -19.85 0.42 2.35
CA THR A 50 -20.67 0.75 1.19
C THR A 50 -19.99 0.41 -0.13
N HIS A 51 -18.83 1.01 -0.39
CA HIS A 51 -18.24 0.94 -1.73
C HIS A 51 -17.47 -0.34 -1.97
N LYS A 52 -16.56 -0.67 -1.08
CA LYS A 52 -15.75 -1.88 -1.10
C LYS A 52 -14.89 -2.04 -2.36
N THR A 53 -14.73 -0.98 -3.14
CA THR A 53 -13.95 -1.04 -4.37
C THR A 53 -12.46 -1.16 -4.04
N VAL A 54 -11.81 -2.11 -4.66
CA VAL A 54 -10.39 -2.39 -4.46
C VAL A 54 -9.66 -2.28 -5.79
N ILE A 55 -8.59 -1.52 -5.80
CA ILE A 55 -7.71 -1.38 -6.97
C ILE A 55 -6.33 -1.87 -6.57
N ILE A 56 -5.82 -2.86 -7.29
CA ILE A 56 -4.49 -3.40 -7.01
C ILE A 56 -3.57 -2.97 -8.14
N LEU A 57 -2.49 -2.31 -7.78
CA LEU A 57 -1.55 -1.77 -8.75
C LEU A 57 -0.17 -2.38 -8.52
N ASN A 58 0.60 -2.46 -9.59
CA ASN A 58 1.98 -2.90 -9.51
C ASN A 58 2.82 -1.75 -8.97
N GLY A 59 3.35 -1.93 -7.77
CA GLY A 59 4.19 -0.93 -7.12
C GLY A 59 5.67 -1.06 -7.42
N GLY A 60 6.06 -2.12 -8.12
CA GLY A 60 7.44 -2.31 -8.54
C GLY A 60 8.25 -3.11 -7.53
N THR A 61 9.38 -2.58 -7.11
CA THR A 61 10.35 -3.29 -6.29
C THR A 61 10.40 -2.73 -4.88
N SER A 62 10.89 -3.55 -3.96
CA SER A 62 11.10 -3.14 -2.58
C SER A 62 12.57 -3.23 -2.25
N ASN A 63 13.11 -2.16 -1.66
CA ASN A 63 14.50 -2.09 -1.24
C ASN A 63 14.63 -0.91 -0.28
N ASP A 64 15.25 -1.14 0.86
CA ASP A 64 15.36 -0.12 1.90
C ASP A 64 16.50 0.88 1.65
N GLY A 65 17.25 0.70 0.57
CA GLY A 65 18.33 1.63 0.23
C GLY A 65 19.66 1.30 0.87
N THR A 66 19.79 0.11 1.48
CA THR A 66 21.06 -0.27 2.07
C THR A 66 22.09 -0.58 0.97
N GLN A 67 23.35 -0.59 1.36
CA GLN A 67 24.42 -0.91 0.42
C GLN A 67 24.46 -2.39 0.14
N SER A 68 24.87 -2.72 -1.09
CA SER A 68 25.10 -4.12 -1.45
C SER A 68 26.30 -4.67 -0.70
N VAL A 69 26.49 -6.00 -0.78
CA VAL A 69 27.64 -6.65 -0.17
C VAL A 69 28.95 -6.21 -0.79
N TYR A 70 28.89 -5.60 -1.96
CA TYR A 70 30.08 -5.09 -2.65
C TYR A 70 30.38 -3.63 -2.34
N GLY A 71 29.62 -3.02 -1.44
CA GLY A 71 29.85 -1.64 -1.03
C GLY A 71 29.27 -0.57 -1.93
N TYR A 72 28.51 -0.95 -2.94
CA TYR A 72 27.85 0.02 -3.82
C TYR A 72 26.53 0.48 -3.23
N PRO A 73 26.22 1.77 -3.35
CA PRO A 73 24.92 2.22 -2.87
C PRO A 73 23.79 1.58 -3.67
N ILE A 74 22.71 1.23 -2.96
CA ILE A 74 21.51 0.68 -3.58
C ILE A 74 20.40 1.69 -3.38
N HIS A 75 19.76 2.08 -4.48
CA HIS A 75 18.64 3.00 -4.40
C HIS A 75 17.44 2.30 -3.80
N GLN A 76 16.59 3.08 -3.13
CA GLN A 76 15.33 2.56 -2.65
C GLN A 76 14.50 2.03 -3.81
N GLY A 77 13.75 0.97 -3.55
CA GLY A 77 12.82 0.46 -4.54
C GLY A 77 11.65 1.40 -4.76
N SER A 78 10.90 1.18 -5.85
CA SER A 78 9.77 2.04 -6.15
C SER A 78 8.68 1.97 -5.11
N MET A 79 8.52 0.81 -4.44
CA MET A 79 7.54 0.69 -3.36
C MET A 79 7.81 1.70 -2.25
N GLU A 80 9.06 1.78 -1.80
CA GLU A 80 9.43 2.74 -0.75
C GLU A 80 9.27 4.17 -1.22
N GLN A 81 9.60 4.44 -2.48
CA GLN A 81 9.44 5.77 -3.04
C GLN A 81 7.97 6.17 -3.10
N HIS A 82 7.10 5.26 -3.52
CA HIS A 82 5.66 5.53 -3.53
C HIS A 82 5.13 5.81 -2.12
N PHE A 83 5.56 4.99 -1.15
CA PHE A 83 5.11 5.16 0.23
C PHE A 83 5.53 6.53 0.75
N GLN A 84 6.77 6.93 0.49
CA GLN A 84 7.26 8.24 0.92
C GLN A 84 6.49 9.37 0.23
N THR A 85 6.21 9.22 -1.06
CA THR A 85 5.46 10.22 -1.80
C THR A 85 4.06 10.40 -1.22
N LEU A 86 3.39 9.29 -0.89
CA LEU A 86 2.07 9.37 -0.28
C LEU A 86 2.12 10.09 1.05
N LYS A 87 3.11 9.78 1.88
CA LYS A 87 3.26 10.44 3.17
C LYS A 87 3.57 11.92 3.00
N ASP A 88 4.43 12.26 2.06
CA ASP A 88 4.80 13.66 1.81
C ASP A 88 3.60 14.48 1.37
N ASN A 89 2.66 13.86 0.70
CA ASN A 89 1.44 14.52 0.24
C ASN A 89 0.29 14.38 1.22
N LYS A 90 0.58 13.87 2.42
CA LYS A 90 -0.38 13.73 3.51
C LYS A 90 -1.57 12.86 3.14
N ILE A 91 -1.32 11.86 2.31
CA ILE A 91 -2.33 10.86 1.95
C ILE A 91 -2.24 9.74 2.97
N LYS A 92 -3.39 9.38 3.55
CA LYS A 92 -3.43 8.32 4.54
C LYS A 92 -3.02 7.01 3.91
N CYS A 93 -2.07 6.34 4.51
CA CYS A 93 -1.55 5.09 3.98
C CYS A 93 -0.98 4.24 5.08
N ALA A 94 -0.73 2.99 4.77
CA ALA A 94 -0.11 2.05 5.68
C ALA A 94 0.75 1.11 4.86
N CYS A 95 1.71 0.48 5.52
CA CYS A 95 2.64 -0.41 4.85
C CYS A 95 2.72 -1.71 5.63
N PHE A 96 2.72 -2.82 4.90
CA PHE A 96 3.02 -4.12 5.48
C PHE A 96 4.28 -4.66 4.82
N ARG A 97 5.23 -5.07 5.65
CA ARG A 97 6.46 -5.67 5.17
C ARG A 97 6.56 -7.08 5.72
N GLU A 98 6.63 -8.05 4.82
CA GLU A 98 6.74 -9.44 5.21
C GLU A 98 8.17 -9.74 5.63
N PRO A 99 8.41 -10.11 6.89
CA PRO A 99 9.79 -10.33 7.33
C PRO A 99 10.52 -11.40 6.54
N ASP A 100 9.82 -12.40 6.06
CA ASP A 100 10.45 -13.52 5.37
C ASP A 100 10.76 -13.22 3.91
N LEU A 101 10.30 -12.08 3.38
CA LEU A 101 10.51 -11.72 1.99
C LEU A 101 11.62 -10.70 1.81
N ASN A 102 12.23 -10.27 2.87
CA ASN A 102 13.29 -9.26 2.80
C ASN A 102 14.64 -9.86 2.54
#